data_cc839c9c1bfa9cbfc9caf4f1c6c91c6f
#
_entry.id   cc839c9c1bfa9cbfc9caf4f1c6c91c6f
#
_cell.length_a   1.000
_cell.length_b   1.000
_cell.length_c   1.000
_cell.angle_alpha   90.00
_cell.angle_beta   90.00
_cell.angle_gamma   90.00
#
_symmetry.space_group_name_H-M   'P 1'
#
loop_
_entity.id
_entity.type
_entity.pdbx_description
1 polymer ?
#
loop_
_entity_poly.entity_id
_entity_poly.type
_entity_poly.pdbx_seq_one_letter_code
_entity_poly.pdbx_strand_id
1 'polypeptide(L)'
;MEYITIGNVKIEKTASLAPMASVADKAMRTMCKKYGAALLTGEMASAKGLCYSDRKTASLLTVTDYERPMAIQLLRSEPEFMAKAAVIAAQYKPDFIDINCGCPVPKVAGNGAGSALMKDPVLLGHIVEAVVKATDIPVTVKIRKGWDEKNVNAVEVARVAQESGAKAVAVHGRTKNQMYSGKADLEIIAEVKQALSIAVIGNGDVDSGESCKRMYDYTGCDLVMVGRAACGRPWIFSEIKHYLETGETLPPPSPDEQLEIMNEHIRLLCADKGEYIGMKEARKHTAWYLKGRPGAAKLRNMCGSLATLEDFDNMLTLIRNTAQQDI
;
A
#
# COMPACT_ATOMS: atom_id res chain seq x y z
N MET A 1 20.33 -10.01 -8.18
CA MET A 1 18.90 -9.65 -7.95
C MET A 1 18.00 -10.76 -8.47
N GLU A 2 17.05 -11.20 -7.66
CA GLU A 2 16.03 -12.17 -8.05
C GLU A 2 14.78 -11.42 -8.57
N TYR A 3 14.04 -12.07 -9.46
CA TYR A 3 12.78 -11.56 -10.00
C TYR A 3 11.69 -12.62 -9.86
N ILE A 4 10.47 -12.18 -9.66
CA ILE A 4 9.28 -13.00 -9.77
C ILE A 4 8.45 -12.55 -10.98
N THR A 5 7.55 -13.41 -11.44
CA THR A 5 6.60 -13.06 -12.49
C THR A 5 5.18 -13.28 -11.95
N ILE A 6 4.36 -12.24 -12.01
CA ILE A 6 2.93 -12.30 -11.68
C ILE A 6 2.15 -12.03 -12.97
N GLY A 7 1.39 -13.04 -13.45
CA GLY A 7 0.82 -12.97 -14.79
C GLY A 7 1.92 -12.83 -15.84
N ASN A 8 1.95 -11.71 -16.54
CA ASN A 8 2.97 -11.36 -17.55
C ASN A 8 3.94 -10.27 -17.07
N VAL A 9 3.86 -9.85 -15.81
CA VAL A 9 4.65 -8.73 -15.27
C VAL A 9 5.82 -9.26 -14.45
N LYS A 10 7.03 -8.83 -14.81
CA LYS A 10 8.27 -9.14 -14.09
C LYS A 10 8.49 -8.10 -12.98
N ILE A 11 8.71 -8.55 -11.75
CA ILE A 11 8.86 -7.71 -10.55
C ILE A 11 10.14 -8.12 -9.83
N GLU A 12 10.92 -7.13 -9.39
CA GLU A 12 12.10 -7.36 -8.54
C GLU A 12 11.66 -7.92 -7.18
N LYS A 13 12.31 -9.00 -6.71
CA LYS A 13 11.97 -9.66 -5.44
C LYS A 13 12.57 -8.90 -4.26
N THR A 14 12.04 -7.70 -3.99
CA THR A 14 12.41 -6.85 -2.86
C THR A 14 11.18 -6.53 -2.01
N ALA A 15 10.62 -5.34 -2.12
CA ALA A 15 9.41 -4.96 -1.39
C ALA A 15 8.47 -4.08 -2.22
N SER A 16 7.17 -4.27 -2.03
CA SER A 16 6.10 -3.50 -2.66
C SER A 16 5.43 -2.55 -1.68
N LEU A 17 4.84 -1.45 -2.19
CA LEU A 17 4.02 -0.53 -1.40
C LEU A 17 2.58 -1.05 -1.29
N ALA A 18 2.08 -1.13 -0.05
CA ALA A 18 0.70 -1.51 0.22
C ALA A 18 -0.30 -0.41 -0.17
N PRO A 19 -1.52 -0.77 -0.59
CA PRO A 19 -2.61 0.18 -0.73
C PRO A 19 -3.00 0.75 0.63
N MET A 20 -2.98 2.08 0.74
CA MET A 20 -3.34 2.80 1.96
C MET A 20 -4.21 4.01 1.60
N ALA A 21 -5.48 3.98 2.00
CA ALA A 21 -6.42 5.07 1.73
C ALA A 21 -5.92 6.41 2.27
N SER A 22 -6.01 7.43 1.46
CA SER A 22 -5.50 8.78 1.72
C SER A 22 -3.98 8.87 1.96
N VAL A 23 -3.20 7.83 1.66
CA VAL A 23 -1.74 7.79 1.88
C VAL A 23 -1.00 7.39 0.61
N ALA A 24 -1.41 6.32 -0.07
CA ALA A 24 -0.75 5.82 -1.28
C ALA A 24 -1.21 6.60 -2.52
N ASP A 25 -1.25 7.93 -2.41
CA ASP A 25 -1.49 8.84 -3.52
C ASP A 25 -0.29 8.91 -4.48
N LYS A 26 -0.43 9.64 -5.58
CA LYS A 26 0.60 9.73 -6.61
C LYS A 26 1.94 10.24 -6.05
N ALA A 27 1.91 11.27 -5.18
CA ALA A 27 3.14 11.81 -4.58
C ALA A 27 3.87 10.77 -3.74
N MET A 28 3.14 10.08 -2.83
CA MET A 28 3.71 9.00 -2.01
C MET A 28 4.23 7.84 -2.85
N ARG A 29 3.49 7.42 -3.88
CA ARG A 29 3.92 6.36 -4.80
C ARG A 29 5.19 6.76 -5.55
N THR A 30 5.26 8.00 -6.05
CA THR A 30 6.46 8.54 -6.71
C THR A 30 7.67 8.50 -5.79
N MET A 31 7.51 8.93 -4.53
CA MET A 31 8.58 8.86 -3.54
C MET A 31 9.00 7.42 -3.25
N CYS A 32 8.07 6.51 -3.03
CA CYS A 32 8.40 5.10 -2.80
C CYS A 32 9.10 4.45 -4.00
N LYS A 33 8.68 4.79 -5.23
CA LYS A 33 9.34 4.33 -6.46
C LYS A 33 10.78 4.85 -6.58
N LYS A 34 11.00 6.12 -6.28
CA LYS A 34 12.33 6.74 -6.25
C LYS A 34 13.30 5.97 -5.36
N TYR A 35 12.81 5.42 -4.26
CA TYR A 35 13.60 4.62 -3.32
C TYR A 35 13.54 3.11 -3.56
N GLY A 36 13.04 2.65 -4.70
CA GLY A 36 13.16 1.27 -5.13
C GLY A 36 12.02 0.34 -4.76
N ALA A 37 10.81 0.86 -4.49
CA ALA A 37 9.63 0.00 -4.36
C ALA A 37 9.42 -0.81 -5.65
N ALA A 38 9.38 -2.13 -5.54
CA ALA A 38 9.34 -3.05 -6.69
C ALA A 38 7.98 -3.09 -7.38
N LEU A 39 6.90 -2.88 -6.61
CA LEU A 39 5.53 -2.79 -7.09
C LEU A 39 4.80 -1.75 -6.25
N LEU A 40 4.00 -0.93 -6.88
CA LEU A 40 3.15 0.06 -6.22
C LEU A 40 1.68 -0.35 -6.30
N THR A 41 0.93 -0.15 -5.22
CA THR A 41 -0.53 -0.27 -5.24
C THR A 41 -1.14 1.05 -4.79
N GLY A 42 -2.02 1.61 -5.63
CA GLY A 42 -2.71 2.85 -5.36
C GLY A 42 -3.76 2.74 -4.26
N GLU A 43 -4.42 3.86 -3.97
CA GLU A 43 -5.55 3.91 -3.05
C GLU A 43 -6.72 3.08 -3.58
N MET A 44 -7.57 2.55 -2.67
CA MET A 44 -8.76 1.81 -3.06
C MET A 44 -9.80 2.72 -3.72
N ALA A 45 -10.18 2.42 -4.94
CA ALA A 45 -11.19 3.12 -5.71
C ALA A 45 -12.55 2.40 -5.59
N SER A 46 -13.61 3.17 -5.33
CA SER A 46 -14.98 2.64 -5.29
C SER A 46 -15.46 2.24 -6.67
N ALA A 47 -15.69 0.95 -6.93
CA ALA A 47 -16.22 0.48 -8.21
C ALA A 47 -17.55 1.14 -8.57
N LYS A 48 -18.44 1.33 -7.59
CA LYS A 48 -19.70 2.05 -7.79
C LYS A 48 -19.48 3.52 -8.16
N GLY A 49 -18.53 4.21 -7.48
CA GLY A 49 -18.17 5.58 -7.81
C GLY A 49 -17.69 5.71 -9.25
N LEU A 50 -16.83 4.80 -9.73
CA LEU A 50 -16.34 4.78 -11.11
C LEU A 50 -17.48 4.60 -12.11
N CYS A 51 -18.40 3.66 -11.86
CA CYS A 51 -19.56 3.42 -12.73
C CYS A 51 -20.51 4.62 -12.84
N TYR A 52 -20.53 5.50 -11.83
CA TYR A 52 -21.30 6.75 -11.85
C TYR A 52 -20.46 7.99 -12.19
N SER A 53 -19.28 7.80 -12.79
CA SER A 53 -18.38 8.87 -13.26
C SER A 53 -17.98 9.86 -12.17
N ASP A 54 -17.78 9.38 -10.92
CA ASP A 54 -17.26 10.21 -9.83
C ASP A 54 -15.82 10.63 -10.11
N ARG A 55 -15.63 11.93 -10.38
CA ARG A 55 -14.33 12.51 -10.74
C ARG A 55 -13.27 12.31 -9.65
N LYS A 56 -13.68 12.36 -8.38
CA LYS A 56 -12.75 12.16 -7.26
C LYS A 56 -12.25 10.72 -7.22
N THR A 57 -13.13 9.74 -7.45
CA THR A 57 -12.73 8.34 -7.55
C THR A 57 -11.87 8.09 -8.78
N ALA A 58 -12.20 8.68 -9.92
CA ALA A 58 -11.42 8.55 -11.16
C ALA A 58 -9.99 9.12 -11.03
N SER A 59 -9.79 10.19 -10.26
CA SER A 59 -8.45 10.75 -10.04
C SER A 59 -7.50 9.80 -9.30
N LEU A 60 -8.02 8.79 -8.57
CA LEU A 60 -7.21 7.76 -7.90
C LEU A 60 -6.59 6.75 -8.87
N LEU A 61 -7.09 6.67 -10.10
CA LEU A 61 -6.68 5.67 -11.10
C LEU A 61 -5.44 6.06 -11.91
N THR A 62 -4.92 7.27 -11.71
CA THR A 62 -3.76 7.77 -12.47
C THR A 62 -2.56 6.83 -12.31
N VAL A 63 -2.01 6.39 -13.46
CA VAL A 63 -0.78 5.60 -13.57
C VAL A 63 0.18 6.34 -14.49
N THR A 64 1.43 6.47 -14.08
CA THR A 64 2.51 7.02 -14.90
C THR A 64 3.53 5.94 -15.25
N ASP A 65 4.29 6.12 -16.33
CA ASP A 65 5.33 5.15 -16.69
C ASP A 65 6.43 5.03 -15.64
N TYR A 66 6.68 6.10 -14.89
CA TYR A 66 7.64 6.10 -13.80
C TYR A 66 7.24 5.18 -12.64
N GLU A 67 5.94 5.04 -12.38
CA GLU A 67 5.40 4.25 -11.25
C GLU A 67 5.39 2.73 -11.53
N ARG A 68 5.61 2.30 -12.78
CA ARG A 68 5.49 0.89 -13.17
C ARG A 68 6.54 -0.02 -12.52
N PRO A 69 6.17 -1.26 -12.15
CA PRO A 69 4.82 -1.83 -12.22
C PRO A 69 3.89 -1.26 -11.13
N MET A 70 2.61 -1.04 -11.50
CA MET A 70 1.61 -0.45 -10.61
C MET A 70 0.25 -1.15 -10.72
N ALA A 71 -0.39 -1.35 -9.56
CA ALA A 71 -1.73 -1.89 -9.41
C ALA A 71 -2.76 -0.78 -9.10
N ILE A 72 -3.90 -0.79 -9.78
CA ILE A 72 -5.11 -0.07 -9.36
C ILE A 72 -5.93 -0.99 -8.47
N GLN A 73 -6.26 -0.55 -7.25
CA GLN A 73 -7.08 -1.33 -6.33
C GLN A 73 -8.56 -0.91 -6.40
N LEU A 74 -9.44 -1.89 -6.66
CA LEU A 74 -10.89 -1.72 -6.69
C LEU A 74 -11.55 -2.26 -5.41
N LEU A 75 -12.66 -1.63 -5.02
CA LEU A 75 -13.41 -1.99 -3.82
C LEU A 75 -14.91 -1.98 -4.07
N ARG A 76 -15.57 -3.14 -3.92
CA ARG A 76 -17.03 -3.30 -3.86
C ARG A 76 -17.39 -4.76 -3.56
N SER A 77 -18.70 -5.04 -3.27
CA SER A 77 -19.24 -6.38 -3.02
C SER A 77 -20.12 -6.93 -4.15
N GLU A 78 -20.47 -6.12 -5.14
CA GLU A 78 -21.30 -6.54 -6.25
C GLU A 78 -20.44 -6.86 -7.49
N PRO A 79 -20.45 -8.12 -8.00
CA PRO A 79 -19.63 -8.56 -9.13
C PRO A 79 -19.79 -7.70 -10.39
N GLU A 80 -21.02 -7.28 -10.71
CA GLU A 80 -21.30 -6.47 -11.90
C GLU A 80 -20.63 -5.09 -11.85
N PHE A 81 -20.65 -4.41 -10.68
CA PHE A 81 -19.96 -3.14 -10.52
C PHE A 81 -18.45 -3.32 -10.59
N MET A 82 -17.94 -4.41 -10.02
CA MET A 82 -16.50 -4.71 -10.06
C MET A 82 -16.01 -4.99 -11.49
N ALA A 83 -16.76 -5.75 -12.28
CA ALA A 83 -16.46 -6.00 -13.69
C ALA A 83 -16.46 -4.70 -14.52
N LYS A 84 -17.50 -3.86 -14.39
CA LYS A 84 -17.58 -2.55 -15.07
C LYS A 84 -16.45 -1.62 -14.67
N ALA A 85 -16.12 -1.58 -13.37
CA ALA A 85 -15.02 -0.76 -12.87
C ALA A 85 -13.65 -1.26 -13.36
N ALA A 86 -13.46 -2.56 -13.55
CA ALA A 86 -12.25 -3.13 -14.12
C ALA A 86 -12.03 -2.67 -15.58
N VAL A 87 -13.10 -2.64 -16.40
CA VAL A 87 -13.06 -2.09 -17.76
C VAL A 87 -12.67 -0.61 -17.76
N ILE A 88 -13.23 0.18 -16.82
CA ILE A 88 -12.87 1.61 -16.68
C ILE A 88 -11.41 1.74 -16.24
N ALA A 89 -10.97 0.99 -15.24
CA ALA A 89 -9.61 1.01 -14.73
C ALA A 89 -8.57 0.59 -15.79
N ALA A 90 -8.92 -0.35 -16.67
CA ALA A 90 -8.08 -0.81 -17.76
C ALA A 90 -7.69 0.33 -18.74
N GLN A 91 -8.53 1.36 -18.88
CA GLN A 91 -8.23 2.53 -19.74
C GLN A 91 -7.02 3.33 -19.24
N TYR A 92 -6.70 3.25 -17.94
CA TYR A 92 -5.51 3.85 -17.32
C TYR A 92 -4.25 2.98 -17.47
N LYS A 93 -4.38 1.80 -18.10
CA LYS A 93 -3.30 0.87 -18.42
C LYS A 93 -2.44 0.51 -17.20
N PRO A 94 -3.03 0.11 -16.04
CA PRO A 94 -2.23 -0.40 -14.94
C PRO A 94 -1.60 -1.75 -15.30
N ASP A 95 -0.58 -2.17 -14.55
CA ASP A 95 0.02 -3.49 -14.72
C ASP A 95 -0.82 -4.59 -14.02
N PHE A 96 -1.61 -4.21 -13.01
CA PHE A 96 -2.53 -5.09 -12.30
C PHE A 96 -3.84 -4.39 -11.94
N ILE A 97 -4.91 -5.18 -11.86
CA ILE A 97 -6.13 -4.81 -11.14
C ILE A 97 -6.14 -5.60 -9.82
N ASP A 98 -6.09 -4.90 -8.70
CA ASP A 98 -6.12 -5.50 -7.37
C ASP A 98 -7.51 -5.38 -6.75
N ILE A 99 -7.98 -6.44 -6.10
CA ILE A 99 -9.30 -6.50 -5.45
C ILE A 99 -9.11 -6.39 -3.93
N ASN A 100 -9.72 -5.38 -3.32
CA ASN A 100 -9.66 -5.19 -1.87
C ASN A 100 -10.64 -6.13 -1.15
N CYS A 101 -10.12 -7.15 -0.49
CA CYS A 101 -10.86 -8.05 0.40
C CYS A 101 -10.33 -8.00 1.85
N GLY A 102 -9.62 -6.91 2.21
CA GLY A 102 -8.96 -6.80 3.52
C GLY A 102 -9.22 -5.51 4.31
N CYS A 103 -9.87 -4.50 3.75
CA CYS A 103 -10.13 -3.23 4.43
C CYS A 103 -11.00 -3.44 5.68
N PRO A 104 -10.51 -3.09 6.90
CA PRO A 104 -11.25 -3.34 8.14
C PRO A 104 -12.18 -2.20 8.54
N VAL A 105 -12.14 -1.07 7.81
CA VAL A 105 -12.87 0.16 8.18
C VAL A 105 -14.38 -0.10 8.26
N PRO A 106 -15.07 0.31 9.34
CA PRO A 106 -16.49 0.02 9.54
C PRO A 106 -17.39 0.46 8.37
N LYS A 107 -17.11 1.63 7.78
CA LYS A 107 -17.87 2.14 6.61
C LYS A 107 -17.73 1.24 5.38
N VAL A 108 -16.64 0.50 5.23
CA VAL A 108 -16.40 -0.45 4.12
C VAL A 108 -17.00 -1.81 4.47
N ALA A 109 -16.57 -2.38 5.60
CA ALA A 109 -17.00 -3.72 6.02
C ALA A 109 -18.49 -3.80 6.37
N GLY A 110 -19.08 -2.71 6.89
CA GLY A 110 -20.52 -2.63 7.16
C GLY A 110 -21.40 -2.64 5.89
N ASN A 111 -20.80 -2.31 4.73
CA ASN A 111 -21.47 -2.38 3.43
C ASN A 111 -21.14 -3.68 2.66
N GLY A 112 -20.67 -4.72 3.33
CA GLY A 112 -20.38 -6.03 2.75
C GLY A 112 -19.10 -6.10 1.90
N ALA A 113 -18.30 -5.01 1.84
CA ALA A 113 -17.08 -4.94 1.03
C ALA A 113 -15.81 -5.09 1.89
N GLY A 114 -14.64 -5.12 1.25
CA GLY A 114 -13.37 -5.25 1.94
C GLY A 114 -13.28 -6.53 2.75
N SER A 115 -12.91 -6.45 4.02
CA SER A 115 -12.76 -7.64 4.88
C SER A 115 -14.08 -8.42 5.13
N ALA A 116 -15.25 -7.84 4.87
CA ALA A 116 -16.50 -8.56 4.97
C ALA A 116 -16.63 -9.68 3.93
N LEU A 117 -15.98 -9.54 2.77
CA LEU A 117 -15.94 -10.58 1.74
C LEU A 117 -15.26 -11.87 2.21
N MET A 118 -14.39 -11.81 3.20
CA MET A 118 -13.80 -13.03 3.78
C MET A 118 -14.82 -13.91 4.51
N LYS A 119 -15.99 -13.38 4.86
CA LYS A 119 -17.08 -14.16 5.46
C LYS A 119 -17.90 -14.93 4.44
N ASP A 120 -17.75 -14.59 3.17
CA ASP A 120 -18.44 -15.20 2.03
C ASP A 120 -17.44 -15.48 0.90
N PRO A 121 -16.66 -16.59 1.00
CA PRO A 121 -15.69 -16.95 -0.03
C PRO A 121 -16.31 -17.19 -1.40
N VAL A 122 -17.57 -17.64 -1.46
CA VAL A 122 -18.29 -17.86 -2.71
C VAL A 122 -18.53 -16.54 -3.44
N LEU A 123 -19.04 -15.52 -2.74
CA LEU A 123 -19.22 -14.19 -3.30
C LEU A 123 -17.87 -13.58 -3.74
N LEU A 124 -16.81 -13.76 -2.93
CA LEU A 124 -15.46 -13.32 -3.28
C LEU A 124 -15.01 -13.97 -4.60
N GLY A 125 -15.21 -15.26 -4.76
CA GLY A 125 -14.90 -15.99 -6.00
C GLY A 125 -15.65 -15.42 -7.21
N HIS A 126 -16.96 -15.17 -7.09
CA HIS A 126 -17.75 -14.55 -8.16
C HIS A 126 -17.24 -13.14 -8.53
N ILE A 127 -16.81 -12.34 -7.54
CA ILE A 127 -16.22 -11.02 -7.80
C ILE A 127 -14.91 -11.16 -8.58
N VAL A 128 -14.00 -12.05 -8.14
CA VAL A 128 -12.72 -12.27 -8.80
C VAL A 128 -12.94 -12.75 -10.23
N GLU A 129 -13.79 -13.74 -10.43
CA GLU A 129 -14.12 -14.28 -11.76
C GLU A 129 -14.71 -13.21 -12.68
N ALA A 130 -15.63 -12.38 -12.17
CA ALA A 130 -16.24 -11.29 -12.94
C ALA A 130 -15.20 -10.25 -13.40
N VAL A 131 -14.22 -9.91 -12.53
CA VAL A 131 -13.14 -8.99 -12.88
C VAL A 131 -12.17 -9.63 -13.88
N VAL A 132 -11.78 -10.90 -13.67
CA VAL A 132 -10.90 -11.65 -14.59
C VAL A 132 -11.50 -11.76 -16.00
N LYS A 133 -12.81 -11.99 -16.11
CA LYS A 133 -13.50 -12.06 -17.41
C LYS A 133 -13.65 -10.67 -18.09
N ALA A 134 -13.55 -9.59 -17.33
CA ALA A 134 -13.79 -8.24 -17.85
C ALA A 134 -12.52 -7.55 -18.41
N THR A 135 -11.32 -8.10 -18.18
CA THR A 135 -10.05 -7.46 -18.59
C THR A 135 -8.96 -8.51 -18.83
N ASP A 136 -8.03 -8.21 -19.75
CA ASP A 136 -6.82 -8.99 -19.97
C ASP A 136 -5.68 -8.64 -18.99
N ILE A 137 -5.88 -7.63 -18.14
CA ILE A 137 -4.89 -7.22 -17.13
C ILE A 137 -4.86 -8.25 -16.00
N PRO A 138 -3.68 -8.73 -15.54
CA PRO A 138 -3.59 -9.67 -14.45
C PRO A 138 -4.31 -9.16 -13.19
N VAL A 139 -5.15 -10.01 -12.59
CA VAL A 139 -5.92 -9.69 -11.38
C VAL A 139 -5.22 -10.22 -10.15
N THR A 140 -5.12 -9.41 -9.10
CA THR A 140 -4.60 -9.77 -7.79
C THR A 140 -5.66 -9.53 -6.70
N VAL A 141 -5.51 -10.17 -5.55
CA VAL A 141 -6.46 -10.04 -4.44
C VAL A 141 -5.71 -9.75 -3.15
N LYS A 142 -6.17 -8.77 -2.38
CA LYS A 142 -5.60 -8.47 -1.06
C LYS A 142 -6.56 -8.84 0.05
N ILE A 143 -6.14 -9.80 0.91
CA ILE A 143 -6.94 -10.36 2.01
C ILE A 143 -6.29 -10.09 3.38
N ARG A 144 -6.99 -10.47 4.45
CA ARG A 144 -6.49 -10.60 5.82
C ARG A 144 -6.45 -12.08 6.24
N LYS A 145 -5.95 -12.35 7.46
CA LYS A 145 -5.94 -13.67 8.12
C LYS A 145 -7.37 -14.25 8.25
N GLY A 146 -8.34 -13.38 8.49
CA GLY A 146 -9.74 -13.72 8.70
C GLY A 146 -10.53 -12.54 9.25
N TRP A 147 -11.79 -12.79 9.65
CA TRP A 147 -12.63 -11.77 10.29
C TRP A 147 -12.21 -11.51 11.74
N ASP A 148 -12.09 -12.56 12.53
CA ASP A 148 -11.63 -12.57 13.91
C ASP A 148 -10.90 -13.90 14.23
N GLU A 149 -10.45 -14.08 15.46
CA GLU A 149 -9.65 -15.26 15.84
C GLU A 149 -10.44 -16.59 15.79
N LYS A 150 -11.78 -16.54 15.79
CA LYS A 150 -12.63 -17.73 15.61
C LYS A 150 -12.95 -18.02 14.15
N ASN A 151 -12.75 -17.05 13.28
CA ASN A 151 -13.05 -17.09 11.86
C ASN A 151 -11.79 -16.75 11.04
N VAL A 152 -10.75 -17.58 11.21
CA VAL A 152 -9.51 -17.54 10.43
C VAL A 152 -9.69 -18.45 9.23
N ASN A 153 -9.67 -17.88 8.02
CA ASN A 153 -9.94 -18.61 6.78
C ASN A 153 -9.14 -18.15 5.56
N ALA A 154 -7.96 -17.52 5.79
CA ALA A 154 -7.14 -17.00 4.71
C ALA A 154 -6.78 -18.07 3.66
N VAL A 155 -6.49 -19.30 4.06
CA VAL A 155 -6.14 -20.39 3.14
C VAL A 155 -7.31 -20.72 2.20
N GLU A 156 -8.53 -20.88 2.74
CA GLU A 156 -9.74 -21.13 1.97
C GLU A 156 -10.00 -19.99 0.97
N VAL A 157 -10.02 -18.75 1.45
CA VAL A 157 -10.28 -17.55 0.64
C VAL A 157 -9.22 -17.40 -0.47
N ALA A 158 -7.96 -17.67 -0.16
CA ALA A 158 -6.88 -17.60 -1.13
C ALA A 158 -6.99 -18.67 -2.23
N ARG A 159 -7.41 -19.91 -1.89
CA ARG A 159 -7.70 -20.95 -2.87
C ARG A 159 -8.84 -20.56 -3.80
N VAL A 160 -9.94 -20.07 -3.24
CA VAL A 160 -11.07 -19.58 -4.03
C VAL A 160 -10.63 -18.46 -4.98
N ALA A 161 -9.82 -17.51 -4.51
CA ALA A 161 -9.28 -16.44 -5.36
C ALA A 161 -8.43 -17.01 -6.53
N GLN A 162 -7.55 -17.99 -6.26
CA GLN A 162 -6.75 -18.66 -7.28
C GLN A 162 -7.62 -19.39 -8.30
N GLU A 163 -8.59 -20.19 -7.85
CA GLU A 163 -9.50 -20.97 -8.69
C GLU A 163 -10.38 -20.05 -9.55
N SER A 164 -10.70 -18.85 -9.07
CA SER A 164 -11.43 -17.83 -9.81
C SER A 164 -10.54 -17.01 -10.78
N GLY A 165 -9.24 -17.33 -10.89
CA GLY A 165 -8.33 -16.79 -11.91
C GLY A 165 -7.38 -15.70 -11.45
N ALA A 166 -7.30 -15.36 -10.16
CA ALA A 166 -6.30 -14.44 -9.63
C ALA A 166 -4.87 -14.94 -9.92
N LYS A 167 -3.93 -13.99 -10.14
CA LYS A 167 -2.52 -14.28 -10.42
C LYS A 167 -1.61 -14.07 -9.20
N ALA A 168 -2.11 -13.41 -8.17
CA ALA A 168 -1.44 -13.32 -6.88
C ALA A 168 -2.44 -13.03 -5.76
N VAL A 169 -2.07 -13.41 -4.52
CA VAL A 169 -2.80 -13.07 -3.30
C VAL A 169 -1.86 -12.38 -2.31
N ALA A 170 -2.20 -11.16 -1.88
CA ALA A 170 -1.50 -10.47 -0.80
C ALA A 170 -2.21 -10.75 0.53
N VAL A 171 -1.48 -11.27 1.52
CA VAL A 171 -2.03 -11.70 2.80
C VAL A 171 -1.52 -10.83 3.94
N HIS A 172 -2.41 -10.06 4.59
CA HIS A 172 -2.08 -9.42 5.85
C HIS A 172 -2.32 -10.39 7.01
N GLY A 173 -1.27 -10.74 7.74
CA GLY A 173 -1.29 -11.71 8.84
C GLY A 173 -2.05 -11.26 10.11
N ARG A 174 -3.06 -10.39 9.98
CA ARG A 174 -3.97 -9.96 11.04
C ARG A 174 -5.41 -10.16 10.64
N THR A 175 -6.26 -10.46 11.61
CA THR A 175 -7.72 -10.47 11.41
C THR A 175 -8.25 -9.04 11.21
N LYS A 176 -9.50 -8.94 10.72
CA LYS A 176 -10.19 -7.64 10.63
C LYS A 176 -10.34 -7.00 12.02
N ASN A 177 -10.70 -7.79 13.04
CA ASN A 177 -10.92 -7.27 14.40
C ASN A 177 -9.64 -6.79 15.08
N GLN A 178 -8.49 -7.41 14.82
CA GLN A 178 -7.19 -6.92 15.28
C GLN A 178 -6.84 -5.55 14.69
N MET A 179 -7.35 -5.20 13.53
CA MET A 179 -6.93 -4.00 12.79
C MET A 179 -5.39 -3.90 12.67
N TYR A 180 -4.74 -3.27 13.64
CA TYR A 180 -3.27 -3.11 13.73
C TYR A 180 -2.70 -3.52 15.09
N SER A 181 -3.52 -4.04 16.00
CA SER A 181 -3.08 -4.49 17.32
C SER A 181 -2.35 -5.84 17.26
N GLY A 182 -1.55 -6.15 18.27
CA GLY A 182 -0.76 -7.37 18.35
C GLY A 182 0.31 -7.45 17.25
N LYS A 183 0.72 -8.67 16.91
CA LYS A 183 1.70 -8.96 15.85
C LYS A 183 1.01 -9.61 14.65
N ALA A 184 1.55 -9.40 13.45
CA ALA A 184 1.15 -10.13 12.26
C ALA A 184 1.58 -11.60 12.40
N ASP A 185 0.66 -12.48 12.09
CA ASP A 185 0.86 -13.92 12.09
C ASP A 185 1.55 -14.34 10.79
N LEU A 186 2.80 -14.78 10.89
CA LEU A 186 3.57 -15.24 9.73
C LEU A 186 3.19 -16.67 9.34
N GLU A 187 2.72 -17.49 10.29
CA GLU A 187 2.32 -18.88 10.04
C GLU A 187 1.20 -18.96 9.01
N ILE A 188 0.15 -18.14 9.17
CA ILE A 188 -0.96 -18.13 8.21
C ILE A 188 -0.51 -17.71 6.80
N ILE A 189 0.52 -16.85 6.68
CA ILE A 189 1.09 -16.47 5.38
C ILE A 189 1.84 -17.67 4.77
N ALA A 190 2.60 -18.42 5.59
CA ALA A 190 3.27 -19.64 5.16
C ALA A 190 2.27 -20.73 4.73
N GLU A 191 1.19 -20.93 5.49
CA GLU A 191 0.12 -21.87 5.13
C GLU A 191 -0.54 -21.50 3.79
N VAL A 192 -0.82 -20.21 3.56
CA VAL A 192 -1.34 -19.73 2.28
C VAL A 192 -0.33 -19.99 1.16
N LYS A 193 0.98 -19.74 1.38
CA LYS A 193 2.01 -20.00 0.38
C LYS A 193 2.10 -21.49 0.02
N GLN A 194 2.00 -22.36 1.00
CA GLN A 194 2.01 -23.83 0.77
C GLN A 194 0.77 -24.31 0.01
N ALA A 195 -0.35 -23.62 0.19
CA ALA A 195 -1.64 -24.01 -0.38
C ALA A 195 -1.86 -23.55 -1.82
N LEU A 196 -1.07 -22.59 -2.32
CA LEU A 196 -1.26 -21.94 -3.61
C LEU A 196 -0.11 -22.24 -4.59
N SER A 197 -0.44 -22.30 -5.88
CA SER A 197 0.53 -22.33 -6.97
C SER A 197 0.83 -20.97 -7.60
N ILE A 198 0.00 -19.96 -7.31
CA ILE A 198 0.22 -18.56 -7.72
C ILE A 198 1.08 -17.80 -6.70
N ALA A 199 1.52 -16.59 -7.09
CA ALA A 199 2.35 -15.78 -6.22
C ALA A 199 1.62 -15.35 -4.93
N VAL A 200 2.33 -15.43 -3.79
CA VAL A 200 1.86 -14.95 -2.48
C VAL A 200 2.69 -13.76 -2.04
N ILE A 201 2.03 -12.67 -1.65
CA ILE A 201 2.66 -11.44 -1.17
C ILE A 201 2.43 -11.34 0.35
N GLY A 202 3.50 -11.47 1.13
CA GLY A 202 3.45 -11.40 2.60
C GLY A 202 3.34 -9.95 3.07
N ASN A 203 2.39 -9.67 3.98
CA ASN A 203 2.17 -8.34 4.52
C ASN A 203 1.95 -8.36 6.04
N GLY A 204 2.56 -7.41 6.75
CA GLY A 204 2.40 -7.17 8.18
C GLY A 204 3.72 -7.02 8.91
N ASP A 205 3.86 -5.94 9.68
CA ASP A 205 5.00 -5.63 10.56
C ASP A 205 6.39 -5.67 9.89
N VAL A 206 6.45 -5.34 8.61
CA VAL A 206 7.71 -5.15 7.89
C VAL A 206 8.09 -3.68 7.99
N ASP A 207 9.17 -3.39 8.71
CA ASP A 207 9.66 -2.07 9.07
C ASP A 207 11.19 -1.90 8.95
N SER A 208 11.88 -2.96 8.52
CA SER A 208 13.34 -2.98 8.29
C SER A 208 13.72 -4.04 7.26
N GLY A 209 15.01 -4.04 6.86
CA GLY A 209 15.58 -5.10 6.04
C GLY A 209 15.50 -6.48 6.70
N GLU A 210 15.79 -6.54 8.02
CA GLU A 210 15.74 -7.77 8.79
C GLU A 210 14.30 -8.32 8.86
N SER A 211 13.30 -7.46 9.12
CA SER A 211 11.89 -7.91 9.19
C SER A 211 11.37 -8.35 7.83
N CYS A 212 11.85 -7.73 6.74
CA CYS A 212 11.55 -8.16 5.37
C CYS A 212 12.19 -9.52 5.07
N LYS A 213 13.47 -9.70 5.37
CA LYS A 213 14.14 -10.98 5.20
C LYS A 213 13.48 -12.08 6.02
N ARG A 214 13.14 -11.81 7.29
CA ARG A 214 12.42 -12.76 8.15
C ARG A 214 11.07 -13.16 7.54
N MET A 215 10.32 -12.22 6.94
CA MET A 215 9.08 -12.53 6.23
C MET A 215 9.34 -13.53 5.09
N TYR A 216 10.35 -13.30 4.26
CA TYR A 216 10.72 -14.22 3.19
C TYR A 216 11.15 -15.59 3.70
N ASP A 217 12.08 -15.62 4.68
CA ASP A 217 12.69 -16.85 5.17
C ASP A 217 11.66 -17.74 5.88
N TYR A 218 10.76 -17.13 6.66
CA TYR A 218 9.77 -17.88 7.45
C TYR A 218 8.59 -18.35 6.60
N THR A 219 8.09 -17.49 5.72
CA THR A 219 6.84 -17.76 5.01
C THR A 219 7.02 -18.38 3.63
N GLY A 220 8.20 -18.24 3.04
CA GLY A 220 8.46 -18.61 1.66
C GLY A 220 7.68 -17.79 0.63
N CYS A 221 7.08 -16.66 1.02
CA CYS A 221 6.31 -15.81 0.10
C CYS A 221 7.15 -15.30 -1.07
N ASP A 222 6.51 -14.95 -2.18
CA ASP A 222 7.20 -14.57 -3.42
C ASP A 222 7.57 -13.09 -3.44
N LEU A 223 6.80 -12.24 -2.74
CA LEU A 223 7.05 -10.81 -2.58
C LEU A 223 6.62 -10.37 -1.18
N VAL A 224 7.23 -9.30 -0.67
CA VAL A 224 6.86 -8.68 0.60
C VAL A 224 6.20 -7.33 0.36
N MET A 225 5.19 -7.00 1.18
CA MET A 225 4.45 -5.74 1.07
C MET A 225 4.60 -4.90 2.34
N VAL A 226 5.07 -3.65 2.17
CA VAL A 226 5.28 -2.67 3.23
C VAL A 226 4.11 -1.69 3.27
N GLY A 227 3.55 -1.47 4.45
CA GLY A 227 2.48 -0.49 4.68
C GLY A 227 2.98 0.71 5.50
N ARG A 228 2.52 0.78 6.75
CA ARG A 228 2.73 1.93 7.67
C ARG A 228 4.17 2.37 7.84
N ALA A 229 5.14 1.46 7.71
CA ALA A 229 6.55 1.77 7.86
C ALA A 229 7.10 2.67 6.75
N ALA A 230 6.42 2.76 5.60
CA ALA A 230 6.76 3.70 4.53
C ALA A 230 6.28 5.14 4.81
N CYS A 231 5.33 5.34 5.74
CA CYS A 231 4.80 6.67 6.07
C CYS A 231 5.88 7.55 6.71
N GLY A 232 6.28 8.62 6.02
CA GLY A 232 7.38 9.50 6.44
C GLY A 232 8.77 8.86 6.33
N ARG A 233 8.87 7.71 5.66
CA ARG A 233 10.11 6.95 5.46
C ARG A 233 10.11 6.22 4.12
N PRO A 234 9.93 6.91 2.97
CA PRO A 234 9.91 6.24 1.67
C PRO A 234 11.22 5.51 1.35
N TRP A 235 12.34 5.92 1.91
CA TRP A 235 13.66 5.27 1.76
C TRP A 235 13.74 3.87 2.39
N ILE A 236 12.72 3.42 3.11
CA ILE A 236 12.65 2.04 3.63
C ILE A 236 12.82 1.00 2.52
N PHE A 237 12.40 1.31 1.29
CA PHE A 237 12.56 0.39 0.16
C PHE A 237 14.01 0.23 -0.25
N SER A 238 14.83 1.28 -0.20
CA SER A 238 16.28 1.18 -0.44
C SER A 238 17.00 0.48 0.70
N GLU A 239 16.59 0.69 1.95
CA GLU A 239 17.13 -0.03 3.11
C GLU A 239 16.83 -1.54 3.01
N ILE A 240 15.60 -1.91 2.66
CA ILE A 240 15.21 -3.31 2.45
C ILE A 240 16.01 -3.93 1.31
N LYS A 241 16.10 -3.25 0.17
CA LYS A 241 16.83 -3.74 -0.99
C LYS A 241 18.30 -3.99 -0.65
N HIS A 242 18.97 -3.02 -0.03
CA HIS A 242 20.35 -3.15 0.40
C HIS A 242 20.56 -4.34 1.34
N TYR A 243 19.69 -4.48 2.35
CA TYR A 243 19.79 -5.59 3.30
C TYR A 243 19.60 -6.96 2.65
N LEU A 244 18.66 -7.08 1.72
CA LEU A 244 18.42 -8.34 1.00
C LEU A 244 19.61 -8.71 0.09
N GLU A 245 20.34 -7.73 -0.43
CA GLU A 245 21.49 -7.93 -1.31
C GLU A 245 22.78 -8.22 -0.51
N THR A 246 23.01 -7.57 0.62
CA THR A 246 24.29 -7.58 1.34
C THR A 246 24.23 -8.26 2.71
N GLY A 247 23.06 -8.34 3.33
CA GLY A 247 22.89 -8.73 4.73
C GLY A 247 23.24 -7.61 5.72
N GLU A 248 23.58 -6.42 5.23
CA GLU A 248 23.98 -5.28 6.06
C GLU A 248 22.89 -4.20 6.11
N THR A 249 22.76 -3.54 7.26
CA THR A 249 21.82 -2.44 7.43
C THR A 249 22.36 -1.18 6.77
N LEU A 250 21.59 -0.60 5.84
CA LEU A 250 21.89 0.71 5.28
C LEU A 250 21.54 1.80 6.31
N PRO A 251 22.46 2.72 6.63
CA PRO A 251 22.13 3.86 7.47
C PRO A 251 20.98 4.68 6.87
N PRO A 252 20.05 5.20 7.69
CA PRO A 252 19.03 6.11 7.19
C PRO A 252 19.67 7.40 6.63
N PRO A 253 18.98 8.13 5.75
CA PRO A 253 19.43 9.44 5.33
C PRO A 253 19.69 10.36 6.53
N SER A 254 20.65 11.27 6.40
CA SER A 254 20.94 12.28 7.43
C SER A 254 19.68 13.12 7.77
N PRO A 255 19.64 13.77 8.93
CA PRO A 255 18.50 14.63 9.29
C PRO A 255 18.15 15.69 8.24
N ASP A 256 19.16 16.26 7.57
CA ASP A 256 18.94 17.26 6.53
C ASP A 256 18.40 16.64 5.25
N GLU A 257 18.96 15.50 4.82
CA GLU A 257 18.43 14.74 3.67
C GLU A 257 16.97 14.33 3.89
N GLN A 258 16.61 13.91 5.11
CA GLN A 258 15.21 13.59 5.43
C GLN A 258 14.29 14.82 5.29
N LEU A 259 14.75 16.03 5.61
CA LEU A 259 14.00 17.27 5.39
C LEU A 259 13.86 17.57 3.90
N GLU A 260 14.89 17.33 3.09
CA GLU A 260 14.79 17.50 1.63
C GLU A 260 13.82 16.47 1.01
N ILE A 261 13.85 15.22 1.47
CA ILE A 261 12.89 14.19 1.04
C ILE A 261 11.46 14.60 1.40
N MET A 262 11.25 15.10 2.61
CA MET A 262 9.95 15.63 3.05
C MET A 262 9.52 16.80 2.15
N ASN A 263 10.40 17.76 1.90
CA ASN A 263 10.15 18.92 1.05
C ASN A 263 9.72 18.50 -0.36
N GLU A 264 10.47 17.60 -0.98
CA GLU A 264 10.13 17.05 -2.30
C GLU A 264 8.73 16.40 -2.31
N HIS A 265 8.45 15.55 -1.30
CA HIS A 265 7.15 14.87 -1.20
C HIS A 265 5.98 15.86 -1.10
N ILE A 266 6.09 16.87 -0.23
CA ILE A 266 5.01 17.85 -0.03
C ILE A 266 4.79 18.70 -1.28
N ARG A 267 5.87 19.09 -1.99
CA ARG A 267 5.74 19.83 -3.25
C ARG A 267 5.12 18.98 -4.35
N LEU A 268 5.47 17.70 -4.47
CA LEU A 268 4.83 16.77 -5.39
C LEU A 268 3.32 16.63 -5.09
N LEU A 269 2.96 16.54 -3.82
CA LEU A 269 1.57 16.46 -3.39
C LEU A 269 0.77 17.72 -3.76
N CYS A 270 1.34 18.91 -3.56
CA CYS A 270 0.73 20.18 -3.95
C CYS A 270 0.65 20.34 -5.47
N ALA A 271 1.67 19.90 -6.21
CA ALA A 271 1.66 19.94 -7.66
C ALA A 271 0.58 19.03 -8.28
N ASP A 272 0.31 17.87 -7.66
CA ASP A 272 -0.72 16.92 -8.12
C ASP A 272 -2.15 17.37 -7.78
N LYS A 273 -2.37 17.89 -6.57
CA LYS A 273 -3.73 18.15 -6.02
C LYS A 273 -4.10 19.63 -5.94
N GLY A 274 -3.16 20.53 -6.29
CA GLY A 274 -3.24 21.95 -6.00
C GLY A 274 -2.91 22.26 -4.53
N GLU A 275 -2.38 23.45 -4.27
CA GLU A 275 -1.85 23.84 -2.96
C GLU A 275 -2.86 23.68 -1.82
N TYR A 276 -4.11 24.13 -2.02
CA TYR A 276 -5.14 24.09 -0.98
C TYR A 276 -5.46 22.66 -0.47
N ILE A 277 -5.63 21.72 -1.39
CA ILE A 277 -5.90 20.31 -1.02
C ILE A 277 -4.60 19.63 -0.60
N GLY A 278 -3.53 19.86 -1.35
CA GLY A 278 -2.21 19.30 -1.08
C GLY A 278 -1.74 19.62 0.34
N MET A 279 -1.84 20.88 0.77
CA MET A 279 -1.41 21.27 2.12
C MET A 279 -2.29 20.67 3.23
N LYS A 280 -3.59 20.51 3.02
CA LYS A 280 -4.44 19.80 3.99
C LYS A 280 -4.01 18.34 4.17
N GLU A 281 -3.64 17.68 3.09
CA GLU A 281 -3.16 16.30 3.14
C GLU A 281 -1.69 16.22 3.59
N ALA A 282 -0.88 17.22 3.29
CA ALA A 282 0.51 17.35 3.75
C ALA A 282 0.66 17.29 5.27
N ARG A 283 -0.32 17.76 6.03
CA ARG A 283 -0.28 17.79 7.51
C ARG A 283 0.07 16.44 8.12
N LYS A 284 -0.55 15.36 7.65
CA LYS A 284 -0.28 14.00 8.13
C LYS A 284 1.09 13.48 7.67
N HIS A 285 1.47 13.75 6.41
CA HIS A 285 2.76 13.31 5.86
C HIS A 285 3.91 14.01 6.58
N THR A 286 3.83 15.34 6.75
CA THR A 286 4.80 16.13 7.51
C THR A 286 4.94 15.58 8.94
N ALA A 287 3.82 15.32 9.63
CA ALA A 287 3.84 14.79 10.98
C ALA A 287 4.54 13.41 11.07
N TRP A 288 4.45 12.57 10.04
CA TRP A 288 5.16 11.28 10.01
C TRP A 288 6.66 11.45 9.82
N TYR A 289 7.12 12.34 8.93
CA TYR A 289 8.55 12.64 8.74
C TYR A 289 9.20 13.21 10.01
N LEU A 290 8.43 13.89 10.83
CA LEU A 290 8.91 14.51 12.08
C LEU A 290 8.93 13.56 13.28
N LYS A 291 8.46 12.32 13.10
CA LYS A 291 8.45 11.31 14.18
C LYS A 291 9.87 10.97 14.60
N GLY A 292 10.15 11.03 15.90
CA GLY A 292 11.46 10.68 16.47
C GLY A 292 12.49 11.82 16.48
N ARG A 293 12.18 13.01 15.91
CA ARG A 293 13.08 14.17 15.97
C ARG A 293 13.02 14.86 17.34
N PRO A 294 14.10 15.53 17.77
CA PRO A 294 14.05 16.44 18.91
C PRO A 294 12.89 17.43 18.74
N GLY A 295 12.14 17.71 19.81
CA GLY A 295 10.99 18.62 19.74
C GLY A 295 9.79 18.13 18.91
N ALA A 296 9.77 16.87 18.46
CA ALA A 296 8.76 16.30 17.56
C ALA A 296 7.30 16.54 18.00
N ALA A 297 7.03 16.58 19.31
CA ALA A 297 5.67 16.85 19.81
C ALA A 297 5.20 18.27 19.44
N LYS A 298 6.03 19.28 19.66
CA LYS A 298 5.75 20.69 19.29
C LYS A 298 5.62 20.84 17.78
N LEU A 299 6.57 20.27 17.02
CA LEU A 299 6.57 20.32 15.56
C LEU A 299 5.32 19.66 14.96
N ARG A 300 4.89 18.49 15.47
CA ARG A 300 3.67 17.83 14.99
C ARG A 300 2.40 18.62 15.29
N ASN A 301 2.34 19.34 16.41
CA ASN A 301 1.22 20.25 16.68
C ASN A 301 1.13 21.37 15.64
N MET A 302 2.28 21.89 15.18
CA MET A 302 2.33 22.91 14.12
C MET A 302 1.85 22.37 12.76
N CYS A 303 2.00 21.08 12.49
CA CYS A 303 1.50 20.48 11.23
C CYS A 303 0.00 20.72 11.03
N GLY A 304 -0.79 20.80 12.11
CA GLY A 304 -2.24 21.04 12.04
C GLY A 304 -2.62 22.39 11.43
N SER A 305 -1.76 23.40 11.52
CA SER A 305 -1.98 24.77 11.01
C SER A 305 -1.46 25.02 9.61
N LEU A 306 -0.70 24.09 9.01
CA LEU A 306 -0.18 24.25 7.65
C LEU A 306 -1.32 24.44 6.64
N ALA A 307 -1.31 25.55 5.91
CA ALA A 307 -2.34 25.91 4.92
C ALA A 307 -1.75 26.24 3.56
N THR A 308 -0.51 26.76 3.51
CA THR A 308 0.21 27.15 2.30
C THR A 308 1.60 26.54 2.24
N LEU A 309 2.22 26.54 1.07
CA LEU A 309 3.64 26.19 0.92
C LEU A 309 4.55 27.15 1.68
N GLU A 310 4.16 28.41 1.83
CA GLU A 310 4.89 29.40 2.64
C GLU A 310 4.91 28.99 4.13
N ASP A 311 3.76 28.55 4.69
CA ASP A 311 3.72 28.02 6.06
C ASP A 311 4.67 26.83 6.22
N PHE A 312 4.73 25.98 5.21
CA PHE A 312 5.60 24.81 5.22
C PHE A 312 7.08 25.20 5.12
N ASP A 313 7.45 26.16 4.27
CA ASP A 313 8.82 26.68 4.15
C ASP A 313 9.29 27.35 5.42
N ASN A 314 8.42 28.12 6.09
CA ASN A 314 8.68 28.71 7.41
C ASN A 314 8.92 27.63 8.45
N MET A 315 8.13 26.55 8.43
CA MET A 315 8.32 25.42 9.34
C MET A 315 9.66 24.69 9.07
N LEU A 316 10.05 24.46 7.82
CA LEU A 316 11.34 23.86 7.46
C LEU A 316 12.51 24.72 7.98
N THR A 317 12.42 26.03 7.81
CA THR A 317 13.43 26.98 8.32
C THR A 317 13.56 26.91 9.84
N LEU A 318 12.42 26.87 10.55
CA LEU A 318 12.43 26.73 12.01
C LEU A 318 13.11 25.43 12.45
N ILE A 319 12.82 24.30 11.78
CA ILE A 319 13.41 22.99 12.12
C ILE A 319 14.92 23.02 11.94
N ARG A 320 15.43 23.59 10.83
CA ARG A 320 16.86 23.72 10.55
C ARG A 320 17.58 24.57 11.61
N ASN A 321 16.99 25.73 11.97
CA ASN A 321 17.57 26.62 12.96
C ASN A 321 17.61 25.99 14.36
N THR A 322 16.59 25.22 14.73
CA THR A 322 16.56 24.53 16.04
C THR A 322 17.63 23.43 16.11
N ALA A 323 17.84 22.69 15.03
CA ALA A 323 18.87 21.65 14.97
C ALA A 323 20.32 22.20 15.07
N GLN A 324 20.55 23.46 14.70
CA GLN A 324 21.85 24.14 14.82
C GLN A 324 22.13 24.69 16.21
N GLN A 325 21.12 24.84 17.07
CA GLN A 325 21.27 25.34 18.43
C GLN A 325 21.55 24.28 19.49
N ASP A 326 21.33 23.00 19.12
CA ASP A 326 21.57 21.83 20.00
C ASP A 326 22.94 21.18 19.76
N ILE A 327 23.83 21.82 18.95
CA ILE A 327 25.25 21.46 18.72
C ILE A 327 26.13 22.46 19.46
#